data_59c98acabd49df70ff507a4bc7e51d40
#
_entry.id   59c98acabd49df70ff507a4bc7e51d40
#
_cell.length_a   1.000
_cell.length_b   1.000
_cell.length_c   1.000
_cell.angle_alpha   90.00
_cell.angle_beta   90.00
_cell.angle_gamma   90.00
#
_symmetry.space_group_name_H-M   'P 1'
#
loop_
_entity.id
_entity.type
_entity.pdbx_description
1 polymer ?
#
loop_
_entity_poly.entity_id
_entity_poly.type
_entity_poly.pdbx_seq_one_letter_code
_entity_poly.pdbx_strand_id
1 'polypeptide(L)'
;DLTARGLAFEEGGALWFKTTEFGDDKDRVLRKSSGELTYFASDIAYHHDKFKRGFDRVIDIWGADHHGYVSRMQGAVEALGKKGALTVILVQLVSLLRNGEQVAMSTRAGQFETLADVVEYVGADAARFLFLSRKSDSPLEFDLELVRKKSMDNPVFYVQYAHARVHSMLRKGAEAGISPAEPGDAAYACQNTPEDLELCRLMERFPSVVALAAESLSPHHVSHY
;
A
#
# COMPACT_ATOMS: atom_id res chain seq x y z
N ASP A 1 -0.82 -23.11 22.83
CA ASP A 1 -2.23 -22.86 22.53
C ASP A 1 -2.76 -23.84 21.47
N LEU A 2 -2.18 -23.95 20.27
CA LEU A 2 -2.65 -24.86 19.21
C LEU A 2 -2.67 -26.33 19.65
N THR A 3 -1.64 -26.78 20.38
CA THR A 3 -1.58 -28.16 20.92
C THR A 3 -2.70 -28.42 21.95
N ALA A 4 -2.93 -27.47 22.86
CA ALA A 4 -3.98 -27.58 23.87
C ALA A 4 -5.40 -27.63 23.25
N ARG A 5 -5.55 -27.10 22.03
CA ARG A 5 -6.81 -27.11 21.27
C ARG A 5 -6.90 -28.29 20.29
N GLY A 6 -5.93 -29.21 20.30
CA GLY A 6 -5.91 -30.35 19.41
C GLY A 6 -5.62 -30.05 17.94
N LEU A 7 -5.17 -28.83 17.63
CA LEU A 7 -4.86 -28.35 16.29
C LEU A 7 -3.41 -28.60 15.89
N ALA A 8 -2.57 -29.03 16.82
CA ALA A 8 -1.20 -29.46 16.55
C ALA A 8 -0.96 -30.85 17.16
N PHE A 9 -0.15 -31.66 16.47
CA PHE A 9 0.20 -33.02 16.85
C PHE A 9 1.67 -33.31 16.62
N GLU A 10 2.22 -34.30 17.32
CA GLU A 10 3.58 -34.75 17.12
C GLU A 10 3.62 -36.00 16.23
N GLU A 11 4.46 -35.99 15.20
CA GLU A 11 4.72 -37.11 14.33
C GLU A 11 6.18 -37.09 13.85
N GLY A 12 6.86 -38.24 13.91
CA GLY A 12 8.26 -38.37 13.49
C GLY A 12 9.23 -37.44 14.27
N GLY A 13 8.90 -37.08 15.52
CA GLY A 13 9.69 -36.16 16.34
C GLY A 13 9.52 -34.69 15.96
N ALA A 14 8.67 -34.37 15.00
CA ALA A 14 8.31 -33.01 14.61
C ALA A 14 6.91 -32.63 15.12
N LEU A 15 6.69 -31.34 15.40
CA LEU A 15 5.38 -30.80 15.74
C LEU A 15 4.72 -30.27 14.47
N TRP A 16 3.53 -30.77 14.17
CA TRP A 16 2.75 -30.42 12.98
C TRP A 16 1.51 -29.62 13.36
N PHE A 17 1.09 -28.72 12.49
CA PHE A 17 -0.18 -28.02 12.56
C PHE A 17 -1.12 -28.57 11.50
N LYS A 18 -2.37 -28.87 11.88
CA LYS A 18 -3.43 -29.37 11.00
C LYS A 18 -3.98 -28.27 10.10
N THR A 19 -3.14 -27.77 9.21
CA THR A 19 -3.51 -26.69 8.28
C THR A 19 -4.56 -27.13 7.27
N THR A 20 -4.68 -28.44 7.01
CA THR A 20 -5.73 -29.00 6.15
C THR A 20 -7.13 -28.73 6.66
N GLU A 21 -7.33 -28.65 7.99
CA GLU A 21 -8.62 -28.29 8.60
C GLU A 21 -9.04 -26.84 8.29
N PHE A 22 -8.08 -26.01 7.80
CA PHE A 22 -8.26 -24.60 7.48
C PHE A 22 -8.03 -24.29 5.99
N GLY A 23 -8.06 -25.32 5.12
CA GLY A 23 -8.03 -25.16 3.68
C GLY A 23 -6.64 -25.12 3.02
N ASP A 24 -5.56 -25.48 3.75
CA ASP A 24 -4.24 -25.75 3.13
C ASP A 24 -4.24 -27.13 2.43
N ASP A 25 -3.33 -27.34 1.50
CA ASP A 25 -3.18 -28.59 0.74
C ASP A 25 -2.62 -29.75 1.56
N LYS A 26 -1.89 -29.45 2.62
CA LYS A 26 -1.30 -30.42 3.58
C LYS A 26 -1.00 -29.80 4.92
N ASP A 27 -0.84 -30.63 5.93
CA ASP A 27 -0.41 -30.20 7.26
C ASP A 27 1.03 -29.67 7.21
N ARG A 28 1.36 -28.75 8.12
CA ARG A 28 2.64 -28.03 8.10
C ARG A 28 3.42 -28.18 9.38
N VAL A 29 4.72 -28.36 9.24
CA VAL A 29 5.63 -28.45 10.38
C VAL A 29 5.78 -27.08 11.04
N LEU A 30 5.57 -27.05 12.36
CA LEU A 30 5.86 -25.90 13.22
C LEU A 30 7.26 -26.00 13.83
N ARG A 31 7.63 -27.20 14.32
CA ARG A 31 8.95 -27.49 14.87
C ARG A 31 9.49 -28.78 14.24
N LYS A 32 10.69 -28.69 13.69
CA LYS A 32 11.37 -29.84 13.09
C LYS A 32 11.78 -30.85 14.15
N SER A 33 12.09 -32.07 13.72
CA SER A 33 12.66 -33.13 14.61
C SER A 33 14.00 -32.72 15.23
N SER A 34 14.74 -31.79 14.63
CA SER A 34 15.93 -31.16 15.20
C SER A 34 15.67 -30.24 16.38
N GLY A 35 14.39 -29.89 16.66
CA GLY A 35 13.98 -28.93 17.67
C GLY A 35 13.86 -27.48 17.15
N GLU A 36 14.32 -27.20 15.93
CA GLU A 36 14.22 -25.85 15.33
C GLU A 36 12.77 -25.49 14.95
N LEU A 37 12.37 -24.26 15.23
CA LEU A 37 11.10 -23.71 14.75
C LEU A 37 11.20 -23.36 13.27
N THR A 38 10.10 -23.54 12.56
CA THR A 38 9.96 -23.05 11.18
C THR A 38 9.59 -21.57 11.16
N TYR A 39 9.82 -20.91 10.04
CA TYR A 39 9.32 -19.55 9.83
C TYR A 39 7.79 -19.45 10.03
N PHE A 40 7.06 -20.47 9.60
CA PHE A 40 5.62 -20.53 9.79
C PHE A 40 5.20 -20.50 11.26
N ALA A 41 5.92 -21.19 12.15
CA ALA A 41 5.67 -21.10 13.59
C ALA A 41 5.93 -19.69 14.13
N SER A 42 6.97 -19.04 13.66
CA SER A 42 7.29 -17.65 14.02
C SER A 42 6.22 -16.67 13.53
N ASP A 43 5.74 -16.86 12.31
CA ASP A 43 4.67 -16.04 11.74
C ASP A 43 3.36 -16.17 12.51
N ILE A 44 2.97 -17.40 12.90
CA ILE A 44 1.80 -17.64 13.75
C ILE A 44 1.94 -16.93 15.10
N ALA A 45 3.12 -17.05 15.72
CA ALA A 45 3.38 -16.41 17.01
C ALA A 45 3.31 -14.87 16.91
N TYR A 46 3.83 -14.32 15.81
CA TYR A 46 3.80 -12.89 15.56
C TYR A 46 2.37 -12.38 15.35
N HIS A 47 1.54 -13.09 14.57
CA HIS A 47 0.13 -12.73 14.40
C HIS A 47 -0.66 -12.86 15.71
N HIS A 48 -0.40 -13.92 16.50
CA HIS A 48 -0.99 -14.05 17.81
C HIS A 48 -0.64 -12.87 18.73
N ASP A 49 0.60 -12.37 18.68
CA ASP A 49 1.02 -11.18 19.44
C ASP A 49 0.27 -9.92 18.96
N LYS A 50 0.12 -9.71 17.64
CA LYS A 50 -0.67 -8.60 17.10
C LYS A 50 -2.09 -8.58 17.71
N PHE A 51 -2.77 -9.72 17.74
CA PHE A 51 -4.12 -9.82 18.31
C PHE A 51 -4.13 -9.63 19.82
N LYS A 52 -3.10 -10.10 20.55
CA LYS A 52 -2.96 -9.83 21.98
C LYS A 52 -2.79 -8.35 22.31
N ARG A 53 -2.15 -7.60 21.43
CA ARG A 53 -2.01 -6.13 21.54
C ARG A 53 -3.32 -5.39 21.27
N GLY A 54 -4.40 -6.09 20.91
CA GLY A 54 -5.74 -5.53 20.76
C GLY A 54 -6.08 -5.06 19.34
N PHE A 55 -5.33 -5.47 18.33
CA PHE A 55 -5.70 -5.16 16.94
C PHE A 55 -6.84 -6.08 16.49
N ASP A 56 -7.93 -5.50 15.97
CA ASP A 56 -9.06 -6.24 15.43
C ASP A 56 -8.84 -6.63 13.97
N ARG A 57 -8.07 -5.83 13.22
CA ARG A 57 -7.72 -6.06 11.83
C ARG A 57 -6.21 -5.98 11.64
N VAL A 58 -5.66 -6.98 10.98
CA VAL A 58 -4.25 -7.06 10.60
C VAL A 58 -4.15 -7.01 9.08
N ILE A 59 -3.25 -6.19 8.56
CA ILE A 59 -2.99 -6.06 7.13
C ILE A 59 -1.53 -6.37 6.91
N ASP A 60 -1.26 -7.42 6.14
CA ASP A 60 0.08 -7.78 5.71
C ASP A 60 0.29 -7.37 4.25
N ILE A 61 1.45 -6.80 3.94
CA ILE A 61 1.82 -6.40 2.58
C ILE A 61 2.98 -7.28 2.14
N TRP A 62 2.75 -8.13 1.13
CA TRP A 62 3.72 -9.10 0.64
C TRP A 62 4.01 -8.92 -0.84
N GLY A 63 5.18 -9.36 -1.28
CA GLY A 63 5.46 -9.52 -2.71
C GLY A 63 4.55 -10.59 -3.34
N ALA A 64 4.21 -10.42 -4.60
CA ALA A 64 3.32 -11.32 -5.33
C ALA A 64 3.86 -12.76 -5.43
N ASP A 65 5.16 -12.95 -5.28
CA ASP A 65 5.82 -14.27 -5.20
C ASP A 65 5.39 -15.09 -3.98
N HIS A 66 4.87 -14.45 -2.94
CA HIS A 66 4.32 -15.10 -1.74
C HIS A 66 2.84 -15.46 -1.83
N HIS A 67 2.20 -15.35 -3.01
CA HIS A 67 0.76 -15.62 -3.18
C HIS A 67 0.31 -16.99 -2.62
N GLY A 68 1.12 -18.03 -2.79
CA GLY A 68 0.83 -19.40 -2.29
C GLY A 68 0.87 -19.53 -0.77
N TYR A 69 1.35 -18.52 -0.06
CA TYR A 69 1.41 -18.52 1.40
C TYR A 69 0.18 -17.87 2.07
N VAL A 70 -0.63 -17.16 1.30
CA VAL A 70 -1.76 -16.36 1.79
C VAL A 70 -2.80 -17.24 2.49
N SER A 71 -3.30 -18.27 1.83
CA SER A 71 -4.33 -19.18 2.38
C SER A 71 -3.84 -19.86 3.67
N ARG A 72 -2.57 -20.25 3.71
CA ARG A 72 -1.93 -20.85 4.88
C ARG A 72 -1.95 -19.92 6.10
N MET A 73 -1.59 -18.64 5.92
CA MET A 73 -1.61 -17.67 7.01
C MET A 73 -3.03 -17.29 7.42
N GLN A 74 -3.96 -17.17 6.47
CA GLN A 74 -5.37 -16.96 6.78
C GLN A 74 -5.95 -18.12 7.60
N GLY A 75 -5.62 -19.37 7.25
CA GLY A 75 -5.98 -20.55 8.01
C GLY A 75 -5.38 -20.57 9.43
N ALA A 76 -4.12 -20.16 9.56
CA ALA A 76 -3.47 -20.05 10.86
C ALA A 76 -4.16 -19.00 11.76
N VAL A 77 -4.52 -17.85 11.20
CA VAL A 77 -5.24 -16.80 11.92
C VAL A 77 -6.67 -17.25 12.28
N GLU A 78 -7.35 -18.00 11.43
CA GLU A 78 -8.63 -18.62 11.75
C GLU A 78 -8.49 -19.63 12.91
N ALA A 79 -7.42 -20.44 12.93
CA ALA A 79 -7.11 -21.34 14.03
C ALA A 79 -6.84 -20.61 15.34
N LEU A 80 -6.36 -19.36 15.30
CA LEU A 80 -6.24 -18.50 16.48
C LEU A 80 -7.59 -17.94 16.97
N GLY A 81 -8.71 -18.26 16.30
CA GLY A 81 -10.05 -17.74 16.60
C GLY A 81 -10.33 -16.35 16.05
N LYS A 82 -9.55 -15.92 15.05
CA LYS A 82 -9.62 -14.58 14.43
C LYS A 82 -9.95 -14.65 12.92
N LYS A 83 -10.94 -15.47 12.57
CA LYS A 83 -11.41 -15.64 11.19
C LYS A 83 -11.73 -14.29 10.54
N GLY A 84 -11.15 -14.05 9.35
CA GLY A 84 -11.38 -12.82 8.58
C GLY A 84 -10.64 -11.58 9.09
N ALA A 85 -9.89 -11.66 10.19
CA ALA A 85 -9.15 -10.52 10.74
C ALA A 85 -7.83 -10.23 10.01
N LEU A 86 -7.34 -11.14 9.17
CA LEU A 86 -6.15 -10.95 8.35
C LEU A 86 -6.52 -10.63 6.90
N THR A 87 -6.05 -9.48 6.41
CA THR A 87 -6.05 -9.11 5.00
C THR A 87 -4.63 -9.14 4.48
N VAL A 88 -4.37 -9.84 3.38
CA VAL A 88 -3.06 -9.83 2.71
C VAL A 88 -3.16 -9.05 1.41
N ILE A 89 -2.33 -8.03 1.26
CA ILE A 89 -2.18 -7.27 0.03
C ILE A 89 -0.94 -7.79 -0.69
N LEU A 90 -1.13 -8.30 -1.90
CA LEU A 90 -0.03 -8.71 -2.77
C LEU A 90 0.39 -7.53 -3.64
N VAL A 91 1.69 -7.21 -3.62
CA VAL A 91 2.27 -6.14 -4.41
C VAL A 91 3.13 -6.74 -5.51
N GLN A 92 2.85 -6.33 -6.75
CA GLN A 92 3.61 -6.76 -7.92
C GLN A 92 5.01 -6.14 -7.94
N LEU A 93 5.89 -6.78 -8.71
CA LEU A 93 7.26 -6.33 -8.87
C LEU A 93 7.31 -4.95 -9.55
N VAL A 94 8.26 -4.15 -9.10
CA VAL A 94 8.61 -2.86 -9.72
C VAL A 94 9.81 -3.08 -10.63
N SER A 95 9.66 -2.71 -11.91
CA SER A 95 10.76 -2.65 -12.87
C SER A 95 11.37 -1.27 -12.85
N LEU A 96 12.64 -1.17 -12.50
CA LEU A 96 13.37 0.08 -12.50
C LEU A 96 13.89 0.37 -13.93
N LEU A 97 13.57 1.54 -14.46
CA LEU A 97 14.01 1.98 -15.78
C LEU A 97 14.88 3.23 -15.65
N ARG A 98 15.72 3.44 -16.65
CA ARG A 98 16.46 4.69 -16.86
C ARG A 98 16.42 5.05 -18.33
N ASN A 99 15.74 6.13 -18.69
CA ASN A 99 15.46 6.52 -20.07
C ASN A 99 14.78 5.42 -20.90
N GLY A 100 13.84 4.69 -20.31
CA GLY A 100 13.09 3.60 -20.95
C GLY A 100 13.83 2.26 -21.01
N GLU A 101 15.09 2.18 -20.59
CA GLU A 101 15.86 0.94 -20.54
C GLU A 101 15.86 0.36 -19.13
N GLN A 102 15.68 -0.95 -19.04
CA GLN A 102 15.64 -1.63 -17.73
C GLN A 102 17.02 -1.60 -17.06
N VAL A 103 17.05 -1.11 -15.82
CA VAL A 103 18.24 -1.17 -14.97
C VAL A 103 18.47 -2.62 -14.55
N ALA A 104 19.61 -3.18 -14.89
CA ALA A 104 19.96 -4.54 -14.51
C ALA A 104 20.15 -4.62 -13.00
N MET A 105 19.30 -5.43 -12.35
CA MET A 105 19.38 -5.69 -10.91
C MET A 105 19.87 -7.11 -10.68
N SER A 106 21.08 -7.27 -10.18
CA SER A 106 21.65 -8.58 -9.83
C SER A 106 22.24 -8.54 -8.43
N THR A 107 21.53 -9.13 -7.49
CA THR A 107 22.04 -9.31 -6.12
C THR A 107 23.32 -10.15 -6.07
N ARG A 108 23.48 -11.10 -7.01
CA ARG A 108 24.68 -11.96 -7.11
C ARG A 108 25.90 -11.20 -7.64
N ALA A 109 25.71 -10.19 -8.46
CA ALA A 109 26.78 -9.35 -9.00
C ALA A 109 27.07 -8.10 -8.15
N GLY A 110 26.35 -7.89 -7.04
CA GLY A 110 26.45 -6.70 -6.20
C GLY A 110 25.98 -5.41 -6.89
N GLN A 111 25.27 -5.55 -8.02
CA GLN A 111 24.70 -4.44 -8.79
C GLN A 111 23.20 -4.37 -8.52
N PHE A 112 22.81 -3.52 -7.60
CA PHE A 112 21.39 -3.23 -7.33
C PHE A 112 21.26 -1.79 -6.82
N GLU A 113 20.22 -1.13 -7.27
CA GLU A 113 19.79 0.15 -6.71
C GLU A 113 18.95 -0.12 -5.46
N THR A 114 19.32 0.48 -4.35
CA THR A 114 18.51 0.37 -3.11
C THR A 114 17.32 1.33 -3.17
N LEU A 115 16.30 1.08 -2.35
CA LEU A 115 15.20 2.04 -2.20
C LEU A 115 15.71 3.40 -1.70
N ALA A 116 16.76 3.42 -0.86
CA ALA A 116 17.40 4.63 -0.39
C ALA A 116 18.01 5.42 -1.55
N ASP A 117 18.72 4.76 -2.47
CA ASP A 117 19.31 5.39 -3.66
C ASP A 117 18.23 5.98 -4.56
N VAL A 118 17.12 5.25 -4.78
CA VAL A 118 15.97 5.73 -5.56
C VAL A 118 15.37 6.98 -4.92
N VAL A 119 15.12 6.95 -3.60
CA VAL A 119 14.53 8.09 -2.87
C VAL A 119 15.48 9.30 -2.87
N GLU A 120 16.78 9.08 -2.72
CA GLU A 120 17.79 10.14 -2.79
C GLU A 120 17.82 10.76 -4.21
N TYR A 121 17.69 9.94 -5.24
CA TYR A 121 17.77 10.39 -6.63
C TYR A 121 16.54 11.16 -7.09
N VAL A 122 15.31 10.67 -6.79
CA VAL A 122 14.05 11.28 -7.30
C VAL A 122 13.31 12.14 -6.27
N GLY A 123 13.68 12.05 -5.01
CA GLY A 123 12.97 12.68 -3.88
C GLY A 123 11.85 11.80 -3.32
N ALA A 124 11.64 11.92 -2.00
CA ALA A 124 10.66 11.10 -1.28
C ALA A 124 9.22 11.28 -1.77
N ASP A 125 8.81 12.51 -2.07
CA ASP A 125 7.45 12.83 -2.52
C ASP A 125 7.14 12.17 -3.86
N ALA A 126 8.08 12.27 -4.82
CA ALA A 126 7.93 11.68 -6.13
C ALA A 126 7.91 10.15 -6.07
N ALA A 127 8.83 9.55 -5.30
CA ALA A 127 8.87 8.11 -5.11
C ALA A 127 7.54 7.60 -4.50
N ARG A 128 7.07 8.20 -3.40
CA ARG A 128 5.82 7.82 -2.73
C ARG A 128 4.61 7.97 -3.63
N PHE A 129 4.49 9.10 -4.32
CA PHE A 129 3.36 9.34 -5.23
C PHE A 129 3.27 8.28 -6.31
N LEU A 130 4.38 7.97 -6.97
CA LEU A 130 4.40 7.00 -8.07
C LEU A 130 4.17 5.56 -7.59
N PHE A 131 4.78 5.14 -6.47
CA PHE A 131 4.51 3.82 -5.90
C PHE A 131 3.04 3.65 -5.53
N LEU A 132 2.38 4.71 -5.04
CA LEU A 132 0.99 4.69 -4.65
C LEU A 132 0.01 4.96 -5.80
N SER A 133 0.48 5.38 -6.97
CA SER A 133 -0.38 5.68 -8.13
C SER A 133 -0.85 4.43 -8.89
N ARG A 134 -0.25 3.27 -8.62
CA ARG A 134 -0.64 2.00 -9.22
C ARG A 134 -1.39 1.12 -8.22
N LYS A 135 -2.31 0.33 -8.75
CA LYS A 135 -2.95 -0.73 -7.97
C LYS A 135 -1.90 -1.76 -7.58
N SER A 136 -1.99 -2.31 -6.36
CA SER A 136 -0.98 -3.22 -5.81
C SER A 136 -0.72 -4.47 -6.67
N ASP A 137 -1.75 -4.97 -7.37
CA ASP A 137 -1.67 -6.16 -8.24
C ASP A 137 -1.18 -5.85 -9.67
N SER A 138 -0.89 -4.58 -9.98
CA SER A 138 -0.42 -4.15 -11.29
C SER A 138 1.08 -3.88 -11.26
N PRO A 139 1.85 -4.37 -12.26
CA PRO A 139 3.27 -4.07 -12.34
C PRO A 139 3.51 -2.56 -12.53
N LEU A 140 4.59 -2.07 -11.93
CA LEU A 140 5.01 -0.68 -12.04
C LEU A 140 6.35 -0.61 -12.78
N GLU A 141 6.38 0.13 -13.87
CA GLU A 141 7.60 0.59 -14.51
C GLU A 141 7.97 1.96 -13.94
N PHE A 142 9.09 2.03 -13.24
CA PHE A 142 9.55 3.23 -12.56
C PHE A 142 10.78 3.79 -13.28
N ASP A 143 10.57 4.78 -14.16
CA ASP A 143 11.66 5.43 -14.88
C ASP A 143 12.21 6.61 -14.08
N LEU A 144 13.45 6.44 -13.61
CA LEU A 144 14.14 7.41 -12.76
C LEU A 144 14.29 8.80 -13.41
N GLU A 145 14.52 8.84 -14.74
CA GLU A 145 14.73 10.11 -15.45
C GLU A 145 13.40 10.82 -15.74
N LEU A 146 12.35 10.05 -16.07
CA LEU A 146 11.01 10.61 -16.28
C LEU A 146 10.47 11.27 -15.00
N VAL A 147 10.68 10.63 -13.86
CA VAL A 147 10.23 11.12 -12.56
C VAL A 147 10.85 12.46 -12.17
N ARG A 148 12.06 12.74 -12.64
CA ARG A 148 12.77 14.01 -12.36
C ARG A 148 12.42 15.13 -13.35
N LYS A 149 11.79 14.82 -14.46
CA LYS A 149 11.45 15.86 -15.47
C LYS A 149 10.44 16.84 -14.89
N LYS A 150 10.74 18.13 -15.04
CA LYS A 150 9.82 19.22 -14.72
C LYS A 150 8.94 19.51 -15.96
N SER A 151 8.10 18.56 -16.30
CA SER A 151 7.19 18.65 -17.45
C SER A 151 5.79 18.20 -17.06
N MET A 152 4.79 18.61 -17.81
CA MET A 152 3.38 18.23 -17.57
C MET A 152 3.12 16.73 -17.80
N ASP A 153 4.03 16.03 -18.46
CA ASP A 153 3.97 14.57 -18.63
C ASP A 153 4.35 13.81 -17.36
N ASN A 154 5.00 14.50 -16.40
CA ASN A 154 5.32 13.94 -15.10
C ASN A 154 4.15 14.20 -14.15
N PRO A 155 3.41 13.17 -13.72
CA PRO A 155 2.22 13.35 -12.88
C PRO A 155 2.54 13.98 -11.53
N VAL A 156 3.73 13.75 -10.98
CA VAL A 156 4.16 14.37 -9.71
C VAL A 156 4.33 15.88 -9.90
N PHE A 157 5.05 16.27 -10.97
CA PHE A 157 5.24 17.68 -11.29
C PHE A 157 3.91 18.37 -11.58
N TYR A 158 3.00 17.69 -12.27
CA TYR A 158 1.67 18.22 -12.59
C TYR A 158 0.90 18.61 -11.32
N VAL A 159 0.82 17.72 -10.34
CA VAL A 159 0.13 17.98 -9.06
C VAL A 159 0.84 19.07 -8.26
N GLN A 160 2.17 19.01 -8.15
CA GLN A 160 2.95 20.02 -7.43
C GLN A 160 2.83 21.40 -8.10
N TYR A 161 2.82 21.46 -9.42
CA TYR A 161 2.64 22.71 -10.15
C TYR A 161 1.27 23.32 -9.92
N ALA A 162 0.19 22.51 -9.96
CA ALA A 162 -1.16 22.99 -9.67
C ALA A 162 -1.24 23.55 -8.26
N HIS A 163 -0.71 22.86 -7.26
CA HIS A 163 -0.66 23.31 -5.86
C HIS A 163 0.11 24.65 -5.73
N ALA A 164 1.31 24.73 -6.31
CA ALA A 164 2.10 25.96 -6.26
C ALA A 164 1.42 27.15 -6.96
N ARG A 165 0.67 26.89 -8.05
CA ARG A 165 -0.10 27.89 -8.76
C ARG A 165 -1.26 28.43 -7.92
N VAL A 166 -2.02 27.56 -7.26
CA VAL A 166 -3.11 27.97 -6.35
C VAL A 166 -2.55 28.83 -5.22
N HIS A 167 -1.50 28.41 -4.55
CA HIS A 167 -0.87 29.19 -3.48
C HIS A 167 -0.33 30.55 -3.96
N SER A 168 0.26 30.60 -5.18
CA SER A 168 0.72 31.85 -5.78
C SER A 168 -0.45 32.80 -6.05
N MET A 169 -1.57 32.27 -6.50
CA MET A 169 -2.79 33.04 -6.79
C MET A 169 -3.37 33.63 -5.51
N LEU A 170 -3.50 32.84 -4.45
CA LEU A 170 -3.98 33.29 -3.15
C LEU A 170 -3.08 34.38 -2.55
N ARG A 171 -1.76 34.21 -2.63
CA ARG A 171 -0.80 35.24 -2.18
C ARG A 171 -0.94 36.54 -2.94
N LYS A 172 -1.01 36.50 -4.28
CA LYS A 172 -1.20 37.70 -5.10
C LYS A 172 -2.53 38.38 -4.83
N GLY A 173 -3.59 37.61 -4.56
CA GLY A 173 -4.88 38.15 -4.13
C GLY A 173 -4.75 38.92 -2.82
N ALA A 174 -4.10 38.35 -1.83
CA ALA A 174 -3.86 39.03 -0.55
C ALA A 174 -3.00 40.28 -0.70
N GLU A 175 -1.96 40.27 -1.51
CA GLU A 175 -1.12 41.45 -1.84
C GLU A 175 -1.93 42.57 -2.51
N ALA A 176 -2.96 42.21 -3.30
CA ALA A 176 -3.88 43.13 -3.95
C ALA A 176 -5.05 43.56 -3.03
N GLY A 177 -5.07 43.18 -1.76
CA GLY A 177 -6.13 43.46 -0.81
C GLY A 177 -7.43 42.67 -1.03
N ILE A 178 -7.38 41.61 -1.83
CA ILE A 178 -8.51 40.72 -2.05
C ILE A 178 -8.51 39.64 -0.96
N SER A 179 -9.58 39.57 -0.17
CA SER A 179 -9.81 38.54 0.82
C SER A 179 -10.86 37.52 0.30
N PRO A 180 -10.78 36.26 0.68
CA PRO A 180 -11.87 35.32 0.43
C PRO A 180 -13.19 35.88 1.00
N ALA A 181 -14.28 35.74 0.26
CA ALA A 181 -15.60 36.10 0.75
C ALA A 181 -16.01 35.15 1.89
N GLU A 182 -16.74 35.70 2.87
CA GLU A 182 -17.37 34.84 3.87
C GLU A 182 -18.41 33.92 3.20
N PRO A 183 -18.50 32.64 3.63
CA PRO A 183 -19.50 31.72 3.11
C PRO A 183 -20.93 32.28 3.29
N GLY A 184 -21.71 32.24 2.23
CA GLY A 184 -23.09 32.73 2.24
C GLY A 184 -23.70 32.81 0.85
N ASP A 185 -25.00 33.04 0.78
CA ASP A 185 -25.76 33.00 -0.49
C ASP A 185 -25.20 33.96 -1.56
N ALA A 186 -24.71 35.15 -1.17
CA ALA A 186 -24.13 36.11 -2.11
C ALA A 186 -22.80 35.57 -2.72
N ALA A 187 -21.96 34.87 -1.94
CA ALA A 187 -20.74 34.25 -2.41
C ALA A 187 -21.05 33.06 -3.34
N TYR A 188 -22.06 32.28 -3.00
CA TYR A 188 -22.47 31.13 -3.82
C TYR A 188 -23.14 31.57 -5.12
N ALA A 189 -23.89 32.68 -5.15
CA ALA A 189 -24.52 33.22 -6.36
C ALA A 189 -23.50 33.60 -7.46
N CYS A 190 -22.24 33.85 -7.09
CA CYS A 190 -21.17 34.14 -8.05
C CYS A 190 -20.56 32.88 -8.70
N GLN A 191 -20.83 31.68 -8.14
CA GLN A 191 -20.30 30.40 -8.62
C GLN A 191 -21.32 29.76 -9.55
N ASN A 192 -21.49 30.31 -10.73
CA ASN A 192 -22.55 29.86 -11.65
C ASN A 192 -22.04 29.47 -13.04
N THR A 193 -20.74 29.51 -13.29
CA THR A 193 -20.19 28.99 -14.54
C THR A 193 -20.15 27.44 -14.50
N PRO A 194 -20.19 26.79 -15.68
CA PRO A 194 -20.02 25.33 -15.73
C PRO A 194 -18.75 24.83 -15.05
N GLU A 195 -17.65 25.60 -15.18
CA GLU A 195 -16.35 25.29 -14.60
C GLU A 195 -16.36 25.37 -13.08
N ASP A 196 -17.02 26.38 -12.50
CA ASP A 196 -17.19 26.54 -11.05
C ASP A 196 -17.97 25.35 -10.47
N LEU A 197 -19.08 24.98 -11.13
CA LEU A 197 -19.92 23.87 -10.71
C LEU A 197 -19.20 22.53 -10.82
N GLU A 198 -18.37 22.34 -11.85
CA GLU A 198 -17.55 21.14 -11.99
C GLU A 198 -16.52 21.02 -10.88
N LEU A 199 -15.83 22.12 -10.56
CA LEU A 199 -14.87 22.16 -9.46
C LEU A 199 -15.54 21.88 -8.11
N CYS A 200 -16.70 22.47 -7.84
CA CYS A 200 -17.47 22.20 -6.63
C CYS A 200 -17.84 20.71 -6.50
N ARG A 201 -18.31 20.09 -7.59
CA ARG A 201 -18.64 18.66 -7.62
C ARG A 201 -17.42 17.76 -7.39
N LEU A 202 -16.28 18.13 -7.97
CA LEU A 202 -15.03 17.43 -7.71
C LEU A 202 -14.67 17.51 -6.21
N MET A 203 -14.67 18.69 -5.63
CA MET A 203 -14.37 18.86 -4.19
C MET A 203 -15.35 18.10 -3.29
N GLU A 204 -16.64 18.09 -3.62
CA GLU A 204 -17.67 17.33 -2.88
C GLU A 204 -17.39 15.81 -2.89
N ARG A 205 -16.83 15.27 -3.98
CA ARG A 205 -16.52 13.85 -4.10
C ARG A 205 -15.30 13.41 -3.30
N PHE A 206 -14.42 14.33 -2.89
CA PHE A 206 -13.16 13.97 -2.22
C PHE A 206 -13.32 13.08 -0.98
N PRO A 207 -14.23 13.36 -0.03
CA PRO A 207 -14.42 12.49 1.13
C PRO A 207 -14.80 11.05 0.75
N SER A 208 -15.64 10.89 -0.28
CA SER A 208 -16.04 9.56 -0.77
C SER A 208 -14.88 8.83 -1.43
N VAL A 209 -14.00 9.53 -2.14
CA VAL A 209 -12.78 8.95 -2.73
C VAL A 209 -11.82 8.46 -1.63
N VAL A 210 -11.66 9.25 -0.57
CA VAL A 210 -10.82 8.85 0.58
C VAL A 210 -11.41 7.64 1.29
N ALA A 211 -12.72 7.62 1.53
CA ALA A 211 -13.41 6.49 2.14
C ALA A 211 -13.24 5.21 1.29
N LEU A 212 -13.46 5.30 -0.01
CA LEU A 212 -13.27 4.18 -0.94
C LEU A 212 -11.82 3.66 -0.92
N ALA A 213 -10.84 4.58 -0.96
CA ALA A 213 -9.42 4.22 -0.92
C ALA A 213 -9.07 3.48 0.38
N ALA A 214 -9.62 3.92 1.51
CA ALA A 214 -9.39 3.30 2.81
C ALA A 214 -10.08 1.92 2.95
N GLU A 215 -11.33 1.82 2.54
CA GLU A 215 -12.11 0.56 2.61
C GLU A 215 -11.52 -0.52 1.70
N SER A 216 -11.17 -0.15 0.47
CA SER A 216 -10.59 -1.06 -0.52
C SER A 216 -9.08 -1.29 -0.35
N LEU A 217 -8.42 -0.60 0.59
CA LEU A 217 -6.96 -0.59 0.77
C LEU A 217 -6.21 -0.23 -0.54
N SER A 218 -6.75 0.74 -1.27
CA SER A 218 -6.34 1.08 -2.62
C SER A 218 -6.00 2.57 -2.75
N PRO A 219 -4.84 3.01 -2.24
CA PRO A 219 -4.45 4.43 -2.19
C PRO A 219 -4.35 5.11 -3.55
N HIS A 220 -4.21 4.34 -4.64
CA HIS A 220 -4.19 4.88 -6.00
C HIS A 220 -5.48 5.67 -6.37
N HIS A 221 -6.60 5.42 -5.72
CA HIS A 221 -7.81 6.22 -5.92
C HIS A 221 -7.61 7.69 -5.58
N VAL A 222 -6.80 7.97 -4.54
CA VAL A 222 -6.49 9.36 -4.14
C VAL A 222 -5.52 10.01 -5.11
N SER A 223 -4.52 9.29 -5.60
CA SER A 223 -3.55 9.85 -6.56
C SER A 223 -4.15 10.07 -7.95
N HIS A 224 -5.19 9.34 -8.32
CA HIS A 224 -5.90 9.51 -9.59
C HIS A 224 -7.00 10.59 -9.52
N TYR A 225 -7.51 10.86 -8.33
CA TYR A 225 -8.44 11.96 -8.09
C TYR A 225 -7.79 13.31 -8.28
#